data_67f0b9af62388c054df06cddf8cd3231
#
_entry.id   67f0b9af62388c054df06cddf8cd3231
#
_cell.length_a   1.000
_cell.length_b   1.000
_cell.length_c   1.000
_cell.angle_alpha   90.00
_cell.angle_beta   90.00
_cell.angle_gamma   90.00
#
_symmetry.space_group_name_H-M   'P 1'
#
loop_
_entity.id
_entity.type
_entity.pdbx_description
1 polymer ?
#
loop_
_entity_poly.entity_id
_entity_poly.type
_entity_poly.pdbx_seq_one_letter_code
_entity_poly.pdbx_strand_id
1 'polypeptide(L)'
;GTADREEIERICGENEFSVQWLEGDRLRLIHFQEATRAHPVDGRPVWFNHSQVFHPSQAKGEYRRIAERYDRLRMRGLALVASTLSAMERAFHGEDGIAMNCTYGDGSPITFAEMEAVRDAIWKNMRIVPWERGDILLIDNFRVAHGRMPYRGARQIHVAWS
;
A
#
# COMPACT_ATOMS: atom_id res chain seq x y z
N GLY A 1 17.56 5.41 -17.34
CA GLY A 1 16.32 6.17 -17.33
C GLY A 1 16.36 7.23 -18.42
N THR A 2 15.21 7.67 -18.86
CA THR A 2 15.04 8.70 -19.89
C THR A 2 14.29 9.90 -19.32
N ALA A 3 14.50 11.09 -19.90
CA ALA A 3 13.73 12.30 -19.64
C ALA A 3 12.84 12.65 -20.86
N ASP A 4 12.86 11.84 -21.90
CA ASP A 4 12.03 12.00 -23.08
C ASP A 4 10.58 11.62 -22.75
N ARG A 5 9.64 12.55 -22.93
CA ARG A 5 8.24 12.36 -22.60
C ARG A 5 7.57 11.26 -23.44
N GLU A 6 7.84 11.21 -24.73
CA GLU A 6 7.26 10.20 -25.64
C GLU A 6 7.71 8.78 -25.21
N GLU A 7 8.98 8.64 -24.87
CA GLU A 7 9.52 7.36 -24.38
C GLU A 7 8.96 6.99 -23.01
N ILE A 8 8.76 7.96 -22.12
CA ILE A 8 8.12 7.72 -20.80
C ILE A 8 6.68 7.25 -21.01
N GLU A 9 5.90 7.91 -21.85
CA GLU A 9 4.50 7.56 -22.13
C GLU A 9 4.40 6.16 -22.76
N ARG A 10 5.31 5.83 -23.69
CA ARG A 10 5.38 4.49 -24.29
C ARG A 10 5.62 3.41 -23.23
N ILE A 11 6.67 3.60 -22.40
CA ILE A 11 7.02 2.63 -21.34
C ILE A 11 5.87 2.48 -20.35
N CYS A 12 5.23 3.58 -19.95
CA CYS A 12 4.10 3.57 -19.02
C CYS A 12 2.91 2.85 -19.63
N GLY A 13 2.57 3.10 -20.89
CA GLY A 13 1.49 2.44 -21.61
C GLY A 13 1.70 0.94 -21.74
N GLU A 14 2.92 0.48 -22.02
CA GLU A 14 3.28 -0.95 -22.06
C GLU A 14 3.11 -1.65 -20.69
N ASN A 15 3.16 -0.89 -19.61
CA ASN A 15 2.94 -1.39 -18.23
C ASN A 15 1.54 -1.03 -17.68
N GLU A 16 0.59 -0.71 -18.54
CA GLU A 16 -0.81 -0.43 -18.19
C GLU A 16 -1.01 0.83 -17.30
N PHE A 17 -0.05 1.76 -17.31
CA PHE A 17 -0.20 3.04 -16.64
C PHE A 17 -0.74 4.11 -17.59
N SER A 18 -1.73 4.86 -17.12
CA SER A 18 -2.10 6.13 -17.72
C SER A 18 -1.20 7.23 -17.19
N VAL A 19 -0.76 8.10 -18.08
CA VAL A 19 0.16 9.21 -17.79
C VAL A 19 -0.60 10.53 -17.76
N GLN A 20 -0.36 11.32 -16.72
CA GLN A 20 -0.83 12.70 -16.64
C GLN A 20 0.33 13.61 -16.27
N TRP A 21 0.68 14.52 -17.18
CA TRP A 21 1.66 15.55 -16.91
C TRP A 21 1.03 16.69 -16.10
N LEU A 22 1.71 17.09 -15.04
CA LEU A 22 1.32 18.19 -14.17
C LEU A 22 2.30 19.36 -14.35
N GLU A 23 1.99 20.51 -13.75
CA GLU A 23 2.87 21.67 -13.76
C GLU A 23 4.26 21.36 -13.18
N GLY A 24 5.31 21.98 -13.73
CA GLY A 24 6.70 21.79 -13.29
C GLY A 24 7.28 20.44 -13.66
N ASP A 25 6.90 19.88 -14.80
CA ASP A 25 7.35 18.57 -15.30
C ASP A 25 7.12 17.39 -14.34
N ARG A 26 6.16 17.53 -13.44
CA ARG A 26 5.74 16.45 -12.57
C ARG A 26 4.88 15.45 -13.33
N LEU A 27 5.03 14.18 -12.99
CA LEU A 27 4.31 13.08 -13.60
C LEU A 27 3.40 12.41 -12.59
N ARG A 28 2.13 12.23 -12.97
CA ARG A 28 1.19 11.35 -12.26
C ARG A 28 0.98 10.08 -13.08
N LEU A 29 1.21 8.94 -12.46
CA LEU A 29 0.90 7.63 -13.02
C LEU A 29 -0.38 7.10 -12.39
N ILE A 30 -1.31 6.66 -13.22
CA ILE A 30 -2.59 6.09 -12.78
C ILE A 30 -2.66 4.65 -13.29
N HIS A 31 -2.90 3.73 -12.38
CA HIS A 31 -3.09 2.32 -12.71
C HIS A 31 -4.45 1.85 -12.19
N PHE A 32 -5.27 1.31 -13.07
CA PHE A 32 -6.57 0.76 -12.72
C PHE A 32 -6.43 -0.71 -12.35
N GLN A 33 -6.91 -1.07 -11.19
CA GLN A 33 -6.93 -2.46 -10.75
C GLN A 33 -8.24 -2.81 -10.06
N GLU A 34 -8.74 -4.01 -10.32
CA GLU A 34 -9.86 -4.55 -9.58
C GLU A 34 -9.48 -4.80 -8.11
N ALA A 35 -10.44 -4.64 -7.20
CA ALA A 35 -10.22 -4.93 -5.79
C ALA A 35 -10.04 -6.43 -5.51
N THR A 36 -10.66 -7.27 -6.36
CA THR A 36 -10.59 -8.73 -6.25
C THR A 36 -10.24 -9.36 -7.60
N ARG A 37 -9.61 -10.52 -7.56
CA ARG A 37 -9.34 -11.36 -8.74
C ARG A 37 -9.83 -12.77 -8.48
N ALA A 38 -10.15 -13.50 -9.56
CA ALA A 38 -10.37 -14.94 -9.47
C ALA A 38 -9.03 -15.66 -9.22
N HIS A 39 -9.00 -16.53 -8.22
CA HIS A 39 -7.84 -17.37 -7.97
C HIS A 39 -7.60 -18.32 -9.16
N PRO A 40 -6.37 -18.45 -9.69
CA PRO A 40 -6.12 -19.16 -10.94
C PRO A 40 -6.41 -20.65 -10.88
N VAL A 41 -6.40 -21.26 -9.69
CA VAL A 41 -6.61 -22.71 -9.53
C VAL A 41 -8.08 -23.06 -9.26
N ASP A 42 -8.76 -22.34 -8.39
CA ASP A 42 -10.11 -22.70 -7.93
C ASP A 42 -11.19 -21.66 -8.24
N GLY A 43 -10.84 -20.56 -8.90
CA GLY A 43 -11.77 -19.52 -9.35
C GLY A 43 -12.39 -18.68 -8.23
N ARG A 44 -12.05 -18.91 -6.96
CA ARG A 44 -12.63 -18.14 -5.85
C ARG A 44 -12.15 -16.69 -5.90
N PRO A 45 -13.02 -15.72 -5.56
CA PRO A 45 -12.59 -14.33 -5.47
C PRO A 45 -11.61 -14.15 -4.31
N VAL A 46 -10.48 -13.51 -4.60
CA VAL A 46 -9.45 -13.17 -3.63
C VAL A 46 -9.20 -11.66 -3.65
N TRP A 47 -8.93 -11.07 -2.51
CA TRP A 47 -8.47 -9.69 -2.42
C TRP A 47 -7.07 -9.59 -3.02
N PHE A 48 -6.94 -8.86 -4.11
CA PHE A 48 -5.68 -8.71 -4.83
C PHE A 48 -5.40 -7.24 -5.12
N ASN A 49 -5.31 -6.45 -4.07
CA ASN A 49 -5.18 -5.01 -4.16
C ASN A 49 -4.35 -4.47 -2.99
N HIS A 50 -3.66 -3.36 -3.22
CA HIS A 50 -2.83 -2.67 -2.24
C HIS A 50 -3.36 -1.26 -1.87
N SER A 51 -4.63 -0.98 -2.09
CA SER A 51 -5.24 0.31 -1.79
C SER A 51 -4.97 0.80 -0.37
N GLN A 52 -4.94 -0.09 0.62
CA GLN A 52 -4.64 0.24 2.02
C GLN A 52 -3.22 0.80 2.21
N VAL A 53 -2.28 0.49 1.30
CA VAL A 53 -0.90 1.02 1.32
C VAL A 53 -0.82 2.38 0.63
N PHE A 54 -1.53 2.54 -0.49
CA PHE A 54 -1.49 3.77 -1.28
C PHE A 54 -2.39 4.88 -0.74
N HIS A 55 -3.41 4.55 0.05
CA HIS A 55 -4.33 5.53 0.60
C HIS A 55 -3.62 6.50 1.56
N PRO A 56 -3.87 7.82 1.47
CA PRO A 56 -3.19 8.84 2.28
C PRO A 56 -3.27 8.65 3.80
N SER A 57 -4.25 7.87 4.27
CA SER A 57 -4.38 7.55 5.70
C SER A 57 -3.50 6.37 6.17
N GLN A 58 -2.66 5.81 5.30
CA GLN A 58 -1.90 4.59 5.60
C GLN A 58 -1.08 4.70 6.89
N ALA A 59 -0.23 5.70 7.00
CA ALA A 59 0.66 5.85 8.15
C ALA A 59 -0.13 6.01 9.46
N LYS A 60 -1.16 6.86 9.46
CA LYS A 60 -2.04 7.07 10.62
C LYS A 60 -2.74 5.78 11.05
N GLY A 61 -3.33 5.07 10.08
CA GLY A 61 -4.10 3.84 10.34
C GLY A 61 -3.22 2.72 10.90
N GLU A 62 -2.04 2.51 10.33
CA GLU A 62 -1.11 1.47 10.74
C GLU A 62 -0.44 1.78 12.09
N TYR A 63 0.03 2.99 12.31
CA TYR A 63 0.64 3.36 13.60
C TYR A 63 -0.36 3.26 14.75
N ARG A 64 -1.63 3.60 14.53
CA ARG A 64 -2.69 3.43 15.52
C ARG A 64 -2.84 1.95 15.89
N ARG A 65 -2.97 1.05 14.92
CA ARG A 65 -3.13 -0.39 15.18
C ARG A 65 -1.92 -1.02 15.86
N ILE A 66 -0.72 -0.62 15.44
CA ILE A 66 0.51 -1.05 16.11
C ILE A 66 0.54 -0.57 17.57
N ALA A 67 0.12 0.69 17.82
CA ALA A 67 0.05 1.25 19.16
C ALA A 67 -0.94 0.51 20.06
N GLU A 68 -2.12 0.19 19.53
CA GLU A 68 -3.17 -0.55 20.25
C GLU A 68 -2.73 -1.98 20.55
N ARG A 69 -2.13 -2.68 19.58
CA ARG A 69 -1.71 -4.08 19.75
C ARG A 69 -0.54 -4.26 20.69
N TYR A 70 0.41 -3.33 20.72
CA TYR A 70 1.66 -3.45 21.48
C TYR A 70 1.78 -2.47 22.63
N ASP A 71 0.72 -1.72 22.93
CA ASP A 71 0.67 -0.65 23.95
C ASP A 71 1.91 0.27 23.93
N ARG A 72 2.23 0.80 22.75
CA ARG A 72 3.41 1.61 22.51
C ARG A 72 3.05 3.10 22.40
N LEU A 73 3.25 3.88 23.46
CA LEU A 73 3.04 5.33 23.47
C LEU A 73 3.77 6.03 22.32
N ARG A 74 4.98 5.58 22.00
CA ARG A 74 5.74 6.10 20.85
C ARG A 74 4.99 5.96 19.53
N MET A 75 4.25 4.89 19.32
CA MET A 75 3.46 4.67 18.09
C MET A 75 2.25 5.59 18.05
N ARG A 76 1.65 5.89 19.21
CA ARG A 76 0.58 6.91 19.30
C ARG A 76 1.08 8.29 18.89
N GLY A 77 2.25 8.66 19.37
CA GLY A 77 2.93 9.91 18.96
C GLY A 77 3.21 9.95 17.45
N LEU A 78 3.71 8.86 16.88
CA LEU A 78 3.95 8.76 15.44
C LEU A 78 2.65 8.84 14.61
N ALA A 79 1.56 8.24 15.10
CA ALA A 79 0.25 8.35 14.44
C ALA A 79 -0.25 9.79 14.41
N LEU A 80 -0.06 10.54 15.50
CA LEU A 80 -0.41 11.96 15.56
C LEU A 80 0.44 12.79 14.59
N VAL A 81 1.76 12.61 14.61
CA VAL A 81 2.69 13.29 13.69
C VAL A 81 2.34 12.99 12.23
N ALA A 82 2.12 11.74 11.89
CA ALA A 82 1.72 11.34 10.54
C ALA A 82 0.40 12.00 10.12
N SER A 83 -0.57 12.11 11.03
CA SER A 83 -1.84 12.78 10.78
C SER A 83 -1.67 14.28 10.50
N THR A 84 -0.84 14.96 11.29
CA THR A 84 -0.60 16.39 11.11
C THR A 84 0.17 16.69 9.83
N LEU A 85 1.20 15.92 9.53
CA LEU A 85 1.97 16.06 8.28
C LEU A 85 1.09 15.85 7.05
N SER A 86 0.29 14.79 7.03
CA SER A 86 -0.63 14.54 5.91
C SER A 86 -1.69 15.63 5.74
N ALA A 87 -2.18 16.21 6.84
CA ALA A 87 -3.12 17.32 6.79
C ALA A 87 -2.45 18.60 6.24
N MET A 88 -1.23 18.89 6.67
CA MET A 88 -0.44 20.02 6.17
C MET A 88 -0.11 19.88 4.69
N GLU A 89 0.37 18.71 4.27
CA GLU A 89 0.69 18.41 2.86
C GLU A 89 -0.51 18.64 1.96
N ARG A 90 -1.68 18.15 2.37
CA ARG A 90 -2.94 18.37 1.64
C ARG A 90 -3.36 19.83 1.62
N ALA A 91 -3.19 20.56 2.72
CA ALA A 91 -3.54 21.97 2.81
C ALA A 91 -2.64 22.86 1.93
N PHE A 92 -1.35 22.53 1.82
CA PHE A 92 -0.38 23.33 1.06
C PHE A 92 -0.31 22.97 -0.43
N HIS A 93 -0.48 21.70 -0.77
CA HIS A 93 -0.25 21.19 -2.13
C HIS A 93 -1.51 20.66 -2.82
N GLY A 94 -2.65 20.63 -2.10
CA GLY A 94 -3.88 20.04 -2.62
C GLY A 94 -3.75 18.54 -2.90
N GLU A 95 -4.71 17.98 -3.61
CA GLU A 95 -4.69 16.55 -4.00
C GLU A 95 -3.54 16.23 -4.96
N ASP A 96 -3.09 17.20 -5.76
CA ASP A 96 -1.98 17.04 -6.72
C ASP A 96 -0.59 16.96 -6.07
N GLY A 97 -0.48 17.34 -4.82
CA GLY A 97 0.75 17.25 -4.03
C GLY A 97 0.96 15.91 -3.34
N ILE A 98 -0.07 15.07 -3.29
CA ILE A 98 0.01 13.77 -2.61
C ILE A 98 0.78 12.77 -3.48
N ALA A 99 1.89 12.26 -2.95
CA ALA A 99 2.78 11.37 -3.69
C ALA A 99 2.14 10.01 -4.03
N MET A 100 1.23 9.52 -3.18
CA MET A 100 0.49 8.26 -3.40
C MET A 100 -0.95 8.46 -2.97
N ASN A 101 -1.89 8.06 -3.83
CA ASN A 101 -3.32 8.10 -3.55
C ASN A 101 -4.01 6.90 -4.19
N CYS A 102 -5.19 6.55 -3.70
CA CYS A 102 -6.10 5.63 -4.36
C CYS A 102 -7.54 6.16 -4.26
N THR A 103 -8.29 5.95 -5.32
CA THR A 103 -9.68 6.34 -5.46
C THR A 103 -10.49 5.15 -5.97
N TYR A 104 -11.79 5.29 -6.02
CA TYR A 104 -12.61 4.39 -6.83
C TYR A 104 -12.31 4.58 -8.33
N GLY A 105 -12.73 3.63 -9.15
CA GLY A 105 -12.46 3.65 -10.60
C GLY A 105 -13.10 4.82 -11.35
N ASP A 106 -14.12 5.46 -10.77
CA ASP A 106 -14.74 6.67 -11.27
C ASP A 106 -14.04 7.97 -10.80
N GLY A 107 -12.94 7.83 -10.04
CA GLY A 107 -12.19 8.94 -9.48
C GLY A 107 -12.73 9.45 -8.14
N SER A 108 -13.87 8.96 -7.65
CA SER A 108 -14.39 9.37 -6.36
C SER A 108 -13.46 8.91 -5.21
N PRO A 109 -13.33 9.70 -4.13
CA PRO A 109 -12.43 9.38 -3.04
C PRO A 109 -12.92 8.18 -2.24
N ILE A 110 -12.03 7.27 -1.90
CA ILE A 110 -12.27 6.26 -0.86
C ILE A 110 -12.19 6.98 0.49
N THR A 111 -13.21 6.88 1.31
CA THR A 111 -13.23 7.55 2.61
C THR A 111 -12.28 6.91 3.61
N PHE A 112 -11.88 7.69 4.62
CA PHE A 112 -11.10 7.15 5.73
C PHE A 112 -11.78 5.96 6.40
N ALA A 113 -13.10 6.03 6.61
CA ALA A 113 -13.86 4.97 7.27
C ALA A 113 -13.89 3.67 6.47
N GLU A 114 -14.04 3.74 5.16
CA GLU A 114 -14.00 2.58 4.27
C GLU A 114 -12.61 1.92 4.30
N MET A 115 -11.56 2.73 4.23
CA MET A 115 -10.20 2.21 4.29
C MET A 115 -9.84 1.62 5.66
N GLU A 116 -10.40 2.16 6.74
CA GLU A 116 -10.26 1.56 8.07
C GLU A 116 -10.93 0.19 8.15
N ALA A 117 -12.11 0.02 7.55
CA ALA A 117 -12.77 -1.29 7.49
C ALA A 117 -11.91 -2.34 6.75
N VAL A 118 -11.27 -1.95 5.66
CA VAL A 118 -10.30 -2.82 4.94
C VAL A 118 -9.13 -3.19 5.85
N ARG A 119 -8.52 -2.22 6.53
CA ARG A 119 -7.40 -2.49 7.45
C ARG A 119 -7.81 -3.35 8.62
N ASP A 120 -9.00 -3.12 9.19
CA ASP A 120 -9.50 -3.95 10.30
C ASP A 120 -9.68 -5.41 9.86
N ALA A 121 -10.19 -5.65 8.66
CA ALA A 121 -10.28 -6.98 8.09
C ALA A 121 -8.90 -7.63 7.91
N ILE A 122 -7.91 -6.89 7.43
CA ILE A 122 -6.51 -7.36 7.28
C ILE A 122 -5.94 -7.73 8.65
N TRP A 123 -6.03 -6.84 9.63
CA TRP A 123 -5.48 -7.06 10.97
C TRP A 123 -6.17 -8.19 11.72
N LYS A 124 -7.48 -8.35 11.55
CA LYS A 124 -8.25 -9.45 12.12
C LYS A 124 -7.80 -10.82 11.59
N ASN A 125 -7.46 -10.88 10.31
CA ASN A 125 -7.05 -12.11 9.64
C ASN A 125 -5.53 -12.33 9.63
N MET A 126 -4.75 -11.36 10.11
CA MET A 126 -3.30 -11.43 10.12
C MET A 126 -2.79 -12.56 11.01
N ARG A 127 -1.82 -13.32 10.48
CA ARG A 127 -1.06 -14.32 11.23
C ARG A 127 0.40 -13.87 11.29
N ILE A 128 0.93 -13.82 12.51
CA ILE A 128 2.35 -13.51 12.74
C ILE A 128 3.05 -14.84 12.96
N VAL A 129 4.00 -15.14 12.10
CA VAL A 129 4.84 -16.33 12.19
C VAL A 129 6.22 -15.89 12.65
N PRO A 130 6.66 -16.27 13.87
CA PRO A 130 8.04 -16.05 14.27
C PRO A 130 8.95 -16.93 13.41
N TRP A 131 10.06 -16.35 12.94
CA TRP A 131 11.02 -17.05 12.09
C TRP A 131 12.22 -17.55 12.92
N GLU A 132 12.58 -18.79 12.66
CA GLU A 132 13.82 -19.39 13.15
C GLU A 132 14.80 -19.68 11.99
N ARG A 133 16.06 -19.93 12.33
CA ARG A 133 17.07 -20.25 11.33
C ARG A 133 16.74 -21.61 10.70
N GLY A 134 16.61 -21.62 9.38
CA GLY A 134 16.30 -22.83 8.61
C GLY A 134 14.82 -22.96 8.25
N ASP A 135 13.96 -22.07 8.71
CA ASP A 135 12.54 -22.07 8.31
C ASP A 135 12.37 -21.82 6.81
N ILE A 136 11.41 -22.51 6.24
CA ILE A 136 10.92 -22.33 4.88
C ILE A 136 9.44 -22.01 4.96
N LEU A 137 9.02 -20.90 4.38
CA LEU A 137 7.63 -20.51 4.26
C LEU A 137 7.19 -20.54 2.80
N LEU A 138 6.24 -21.40 2.50
CA LEU A 138 5.57 -21.44 1.20
C LEU A 138 4.29 -20.61 1.28
N ILE A 139 4.15 -19.67 0.36
CA ILE A 139 3.02 -18.73 0.32
C ILE A 139 2.28 -18.86 -1.00
N ASP A 140 0.97 -19.09 -0.94
CA ASP A 140 0.10 -18.85 -2.07
C ASP A 140 -0.13 -17.32 -2.20
N ASN A 141 0.65 -16.69 -3.06
CA ASN A 141 0.65 -15.24 -3.21
C ASN A 141 -0.62 -14.66 -3.85
N PHE A 142 -1.50 -15.50 -4.39
CA PHE A 142 -2.84 -15.09 -4.82
C PHE A 142 -3.81 -14.97 -3.66
N ARG A 143 -3.67 -15.83 -2.63
CA ARG A 143 -4.61 -15.88 -1.50
C ARG A 143 -4.23 -15.00 -0.33
N VAL A 144 -2.96 -14.76 -0.13
CA VAL A 144 -2.48 -14.07 1.06
C VAL A 144 -1.54 -12.92 0.70
N ALA A 145 -1.84 -11.76 1.24
CA ALA A 145 -0.87 -10.67 1.30
C ALA A 145 0.13 -11.00 2.41
N HIS A 146 1.39 -10.66 2.18
CA HIS A 146 2.44 -10.87 3.16
C HIS A 146 3.18 -9.57 3.46
N GLY A 147 3.75 -9.50 4.64
CA GLY A 147 4.48 -8.34 5.09
C GLY A 147 5.53 -8.72 6.14
N ARG A 148 6.24 -7.74 6.61
CA ARG A 148 7.32 -7.94 7.57
C ARG A 148 7.08 -7.13 8.83
N MET A 149 7.12 -7.79 9.97
CA MET A 149 7.15 -7.12 11.28
C MET A 149 8.55 -6.56 11.56
N PRO A 150 8.65 -5.50 12.39
CA PRO A 150 9.94 -5.01 12.88
C PRO A 150 10.73 -6.13 13.58
N TYR A 151 12.03 -6.16 13.36
CA TYR A 151 12.94 -7.15 13.96
C TYR A 151 14.20 -6.48 14.50
N ARG A 152 15.00 -7.23 15.26
CA ARG A 152 16.29 -6.81 15.79
C ARG A 152 17.37 -7.80 15.37
N GLY A 153 18.59 -7.30 15.18
CA GLY A 153 19.75 -8.11 14.83
C GLY A 153 19.92 -8.32 13.32
N ALA A 154 20.96 -9.06 12.94
CA ALA A 154 21.24 -9.43 11.56
C ALA A 154 20.23 -10.47 11.08
N ARG A 155 19.77 -10.32 9.83
CA ARG A 155 18.78 -11.22 9.21
C ARG A 155 19.07 -11.35 7.72
N GLN A 156 18.97 -12.57 7.23
CA GLN A 156 19.04 -12.88 5.81
C GLN A 156 17.84 -13.73 5.44
N ILE A 157 17.08 -13.29 4.43
CA ILE A 157 15.93 -14.01 3.88
C ILE A 157 16.18 -14.16 2.39
N HIS A 158 16.02 -15.35 1.89
CA HIS A 158 16.03 -15.66 0.47
C HIS A 158 14.61 -15.83 -0.02
N VAL A 159 14.30 -15.26 -1.18
CA VAL A 159 12.97 -15.35 -1.81
C VAL A 159 13.14 -16.03 -3.17
N ALA A 160 12.29 -16.98 -3.45
CA ALA A 160 12.19 -17.63 -4.75
C ALA A 160 10.72 -17.54 -5.23
N TRP A 161 10.54 -17.42 -6.53
CA TRP A 161 9.23 -17.40 -7.19
C TRP A 161 9.15 -18.59 -8.13
N SER A 162 7.98 -19.14 -8.26
CA SER A 162 7.66 -20.19 -9.23
C SER A 162 6.41 -19.80 -10.03
#